data_0d887ba3ae17061e0238498b509db19f
#
_entry.id   0d887ba3ae17061e0238498b509db19f
#
_cell.length_a   1.000
_cell.length_b   1.000
_cell.length_c   1.000
_cell.angle_alpha   90.00
_cell.angle_beta   90.00
_cell.angle_gamma   90.00
#
_symmetry.space_group_name_H-M   'P 1'
#
loop_
_entity.id
_entity.type
_entity.pdbx_description
1 polymer ?
#
loop_
_entity_poly.entity_id
_entity_poly.type
_entity_poly.pdbx_seq_one_letter_code
_entity_poly.pdbx_strand_id
1 'polypeptide(L)'
;MNFLQTSLLTTGLLAAAVAISAAPVSAATITYDFKVLPDSDPLLGNSYTGSFSYDDSSLSGSDEFQFLVVESLRFSFLGTDYDETNGLSAAEAAFLDGNFLGLSYVADDFAFVPGFVDLSDASFAYDIDAGVGFADVIYTQRQPEQSVPEPTSAIAVLLLGALGTATFRKQAV
;
A
#
# COMPACT_ATOMS: atom_id res chain seq x y z
N MET A 1 -16.97 75.13 29.05
CA MET A 1 -17.66 73.98 28.52
C MET A 1 -16.64 73.25 27.62
N ASN A 2 -16.00 72.24 28.18
CA ASN A 2 -14.95 71.44 27.46
C ASN A 2 -15.55 70.12 27.04
N PHE A 3 -15.63 69.86 25.72
CA PHE A 3 -16.03 68.61 25.17
C PHE A 3 -14.76 67.77 24.97
N LEU A 4 -14.61 66.68 25.75
CA LEU A 4 -13.64 65.66 25.58
C LEU A 4 -14.14 64.71 24.47
N GLN A 5 -13.45 64.65 23.33
CA GLN A 5 -13.64 63.64 22.30
C GLN A 5 -12.84 62.41 22.66
N THR A 6 -13.52 61.30 22.94
CA THR A 6 -12.93 59.98 23.18
C THR A 6 -12.85 59.28 21.87
N SER A 7 -11.64 59.11 21.34
CA SER A 7 -11.36 58.26 20.15
C SER A 7 -11.34 56.78 20.54
N LEU A 8 -12.33 56.03 20.11
CA LEU A 8 -12.27 54.54 20.17
C LEU A 8 -11.40 54.00 19.04
N LEU A 9 -10.23 53.49 19.39
CA LEU A 9 -9.42 52.66 18.49
C LEU A 9 -10.01 51.25 18.47
N THR A 10 -10.66 50.91 17.38
CA THR A 10 -11.12 49.52 17.11
C THR A 10 -9.96 48.73 16.51
N THR A 11 -9.31 47.90 17.30
CA THR A 11 -8.27 46.95 16.84
C THR A 11 -8.97 45.73 16.22
N GLY A 12 -9.04 45.71 14.91
CA GLY A 12 -9.55 44.54 14.17
C GLY A 12 -8.56 43.37 14.22
N LEU A 13 -8.90 42.35 14.97
CA LEU A 13 -8.15 41.08 15.02
C LEU A 13 -8.53 40.26 13.79
N LEU A 14 -7.67 40.24 12.75
CA LEU A 14 -7.85 39.41 11.58
C LEU A 14 -7.40 37.96 11.92
N ALA A 15 -8.34 37.10 12.29
CA ALA A 15 -8.10 35.69 12.49
C ALA A 15 -7.96 35.01 11.11
N ALA A 16 -6.74 34.73 10.70
CA ALA A 16 -6.47 33.87 9.54
C ALA A 16 -6.81 32.42 9.91
N ALA A 17 -7.98 31.93 9.48
CA ALA A 17 -8.33 30.54 9.57
C ALA A 17 -7.47 29.74 8.58
N VAL A 18 -6.46 29.04 9.08
CA VAL A 18 -5.72 28.04 8.31
C VAL A 18 -6.63 26.83 8.16
N ALA A 19 -7.28 26.69 7.00
CA ALA A 19 -7.98 25.46 6.63
C ALA A 19 -6.93 24.36 6.39
N ILE A 20 -6.73 23.50 7.38
CA ILE A 20 -5.98 22.27 7.22
C ILE A 20 -6.89 21.35 6.39
N SER A 21 -6.70 21.34 5.08
CA SER A 21 -7.31 20.33 4.22
C SER A 21 -6.66 18.99 4.59
N ALA A 22 -7.41 18.12 5.26
CA ALA A 22 -7.03 16.73 5.36
C ALA A 22 -6.98 16.19 3.92
N ALA A 23 -5.79 15.83 3.44
CA ALA A 23 -5.67 15.13 2.18
C ALA A 23 -6.51 13.84 2.30
N PRO A 24 -7.30 13.46 1.28
CA PRO A 24 -7.97 12.18 1.30
C PRO A 24 -6.89 11.10 1.49
N VAL A 25 -7.12 10.18 2.43
CA VAL A 25 -6.32 8.97 2.53
C VAL A 25 -6.59 8.23 1.23
N SER A 26 -5.63 8.28 0.31
CA SER A 26 -5.69 7.51 -0.93
C SER A 26 -5.46 6.06 -0.55
N ALA A 27 -6.34 5.19 -1.00
CA ALA A 27 -6.08 3.76 -1.03
C ALA A 27 -4.68 3.50 -1.57
N ALA A 28 -3.91 2.69 -0.88
CA ALA A 28 -2.57 2.36 -1.30
C ALA A 28 -2.59 1.00 -2.02
N THR A 29 -2.08 0.96 -3.25
CA THR A 29 -1.79 -0.31 -3.89
C THR A 29 -0.57 -0.93 -3.20
N ILE A 30 -0.78 -2.05 -2.55
CA ILE A 30 0.26 -2.84 -1.92
C ILE A 30 0.75 -3.90 -2.89
N THR A 31 2.06 -4.01 -3.05
CA THR A 31 2.68 -5.00 -3.93
C THR A 31 3.60 -5.91 -3.14
N TYR A 32 3.49 -7.21 -3.39
CA TYR A 32 4.40 -8.24 -2.90
C TYR A 32 5.14 -8.90 -4.05
N ASP A 33 6.43 -9.13 -3.85
CA ASP A 33 7.18 -10.14 -4.58
C ASP A 33 7.14 -11.44 -3.79
N PHE A 34 7.13 -12.57 -4.49
CA PHE A 34 7.23 -13.86 -3.83
C PHE A 34 8.18 -14.80 -4.55
N LYS A 35 8.69 -15.76 -3.79
CA LYS A 35 9.56 -16.82 -4.26
C LYS A 35 9.06 -18.17 -3.74
N VAL A 36 8.82 -19.11 -4.64
CA VAL A 36 8.44 -20.49 -4.36
C VAL A 36 9.69 -21.35 -4.38
N LEU A 37 9.91 -22.15 -3.35
CA LEU A 37 11.06 -23.03 -3.17
C LEU A 37 10.57 -24.46 -2.91
N PRO A 38 10.42 -25.30 -3.94
CA PRO A 38 10.07 -26.70 -3.75
C PRO A 38 11.05 -27.43 -2.83
N ASP A 39 10.51 -28.18 -1.88
CA ASP A 39 11.25 -28.91 -0.85
C ASP A 39 11.40 -30.41 -1.14
N SER A 40 10.77 -30.88 -2.23
CA SER A 40 10.69 -32.28 -2.61
C SER A 40 10.79 -32.49 -4.12
N ASP A 41 11.15 -33.74 -4.52
CA ASP A 41 11.08 -34.16 -5.91
C ASP A 41 9.62 -34.13 -6.44
N PRO A 42 9.40 -33.85 -7.72
CA PRO A 42 10.39 -33.75 -8.81
C PRO A 42 10.98 -32.34 -9.00
N LEU A 43 10.54 -31.35 -8.22
CA LEU A 43 10.94 -29.96 -8.39
C LEU A 43 12.02 -29.47 -7.40
N LEU A 44 12.55 -30.37 -6.57
CA LEU A 44 13.59 -30.03 -5.59
C LEU A 44 14.77 -29.26 -6.23
N GLY A 45 15.14 -28.15 -5.62
CA GLY A 45 16.25 -27.31 -6.07
C GLY A 45 15.89 -26.29 -7.16
N ASN A 46 14.68 -26.32 -7.69
CA ASN A 46 14.17 -25.25 -8.53
C ASN A 46 13.71 -24.04 -7.67
N SER A 47 13.49 -22.91 -8.32
CA SER A 47 12.82 -21.77 -7.70
C SER A 47 11.98 -21.02 -8.72
N TYR A 48 10.82 -20.56 -8.30
CA TYR A 48 9.89 -19.80 -9.13
C TYR A 48 9.61 -18.47 -8.45
N THR A 49 9.45 -17.42 -9.23
CA THR A 49 9.22 -16.07 -8.68
C THR A 49 8.01 -15.45 -9.32
N GLY A 50 7.36 -14.57 -8.57
CA GLY A 50 6.23 -13.81 -9.05
C GLY A 50 5.99 -12.56 -8.22
N SER A 51 4.93 -11.87 -8.55
CA SER A 51 4.47 -10.71 -7.81
C SER A 51 2.97 -10.57 -7.93
N PHE A 52 2.35 -9.93 -6.94
CA PHE A 52 0.94 -9.53 -6.99
C PHE A 52 0.72 -8.21 -6.27
N SER A 53 -0.41 -7.57 -6.58
CA SER A 53 -0.84 -6.34 -5.93
C SER A 53 -2.32 -6.36 -5.62
N TYR A 54 -2.71 -5.62 -4.57
CA TYR A 54 -4.09 -5.42 -4.13
C TYR A 54 -4.26 -4.01 -3.57
N ASP A 55 -5.51 -3.54 -3.46
CA ASP A 55 -5.92 -2.30 -2.81
C ASP A 55 -6.24 -2.57 -1.33
N ASP A 56 -5.57 -1.86 -0.42
CA ASP A 56 -5.74 -2.03 1.04
C ASP A 56 -6.88 -1.20 1.63
N SER A 57 -7.61 -0.42 0.84
CA SER A 57 -8.65 0.50 1.32
C SER A 57 -9.79 -0.17 2.10
N SER A 58 -10.04 -1.45 1.84
CA SER A 58 -11.08 -2.25 2.51
C SER A 58 -10.54 -3.14 3.62
N LEU A 59 -9.23 -3.09 3.89
CA LEU A 59 -8.63 -3.88 4.97
C LEU A 59 -9.09 -3.35 6.33
N SER A 60 -9.83 -4.18 7.06
CA SER A 60 -10.22 -3.90 8.44
C SER A 60 -9.27 -4.64 9.39
N GLY A 61 -8.74 -3.96 10.40
CA GLY A 61 -7.95 -4.63 11.45
C GLY A 61 -8.83 -5.34 12.48
N SER A 62 -9.86 -6.08 12.05
CA SER A 62 -10.78 -6.84 12.93
C SER A 62 -10.29 -8.27 13.10
N ASP A 63 -10.65 -8.90 14.23
CA ASP A 63 -10.31 -10.29 14.61
C ASP A 63 -10.94 -11.36 13.68
N GLU A 64 -11.10 -11.07 12.40
CA GLU A 64 -11.72 -11.92 11.40
C GLU A 64 -10.77 -12.17 10.23
N PHE A 65 -10.91 -13.34 9.61
CA PHE A 65 -10.30 -13.59 8.32
C PHE A 65 -10.91 -12.67 7.27
N GLN A 66 -10.03 -12.02 6.51
CA GLN A 66 -10.42 -11.15 5.41
C GLN A 66 -9.64 -11.53 4.15
N PHE A 67 -10.32 -11.48 3.00
CA PHE A 67 -9.74 -11.73 1.70
C PHE A 67 -9.91 -10.48 0.84
N LEU A 68 -8.80 -9.98 0.28
CA LEU A 68 -8.80 -8.86 -0.66
C LEU A 68 -8.47 -9.38 -2.05
N VAL A 69 -9.29 -8.98 -3.03
CA VAL A 69 -9.06 -9.37 -4.43
C VAL A 69 -7.73 -8.84 -4.91
N VAL A 70 -6.94 -9.69 -5.53
CA VAL A 70 -5.70 -9.33 -6.20
C VAL A 70 -6.02 -8.65 -7.52
N GLU A 71 -5.50 -7.45 -7.71
CA GLU A 71 -5.73 -6.64 -8.93
C GLU A 71 -4.77 -7.02 -10.06
N SER A 72 -3.59 -7.52 -9.70
CA SER A 72 -2.56 -7.96 -10.65
C SER A 72 -1.76 -9.10 -10.06
N LEU A 73 -1.62 -10.18 -10.80
CA LEU A 73 -0.75 -11.32 -10.49
C LEU A 73 0.16 -11.58 -11.69
N ARG A 74 1.42 -11.90 -11.40
CA ARG A 74 2.38 -12.39 -12.39
C ARG A 74 3.17 -13.53 -11.77
N PHE A 75 3.07 -14.71 -12.35
CA PHE A 75 3.77 -15.89 -11.90
C PHE A 75 4.13 -16.76 -13.10
N SER A 76 5.36 -17.23 -13.19
CA SER A 76 5.77 -18.18 -14.21
C SER A 76 6.12 -19.52 -13.55
N PHE A 77 5.39 -20.57 -13.90
CA PHE A 77 5.55 -21.90 -13.37
C PHE A 77 5.72 -22.92 -14.51
N LEU A 78 6.81 -23.67 -14.53
CA LEU A 78 7.14 -24.66 -15.55
C LEU A 78 7.07 -24.13 -17.00
N GLY A 79 7.38 -22.84 -17.19
CA GLY A 79 7.37 -22.20 -18.53
C GLY A 79 6.00 -21.69 -18.96
N THR A 80 4.97 -21.79 -18.13
CA THR A 80 3.66 -21.21 -18.34
C THR A 80 3.52 -19.93 -17.48
N ASP A 81 3.02 -18.86 -18.08
CA ASP A 81 2.76 -17.61 -17.40
C ASP A 81 1.31 -17.57 -16.91
N TYR A 82 1.13 -17.19 -15.65
CA TYR A 82 -0.16 -17.06 -14.97
C TYR A 82 -0.37 -15.62 -14.53
N ASP A 83 -1.63 -15.17 -14.62
CA ASP A 83 -2.12 -13.91 -14.09
C ASP A 83 -3.35 -14.15 -13.19
N GLU A 84 -3.94 -13.09 -12.66
CA GLU A 84 -5.11 -13.17 -11.77
C GLU A 84 -6.35 -13.78 -12.43
N THR A 85 -6.38 -13.89 -13.75
CA THR A 85 -7.53 -14.40 -14.53
C THR A 85 -7.40 -15.88 -14.92
N ASN A 86 -6.22 -16.48 -14.81
CA ASN A 86 -5.96 -17.89 -15.20
C ASN A 86 -6.35 -18.89 -14.09
N GLY A 87 -6.72 -18.42 -12.89
CA GLY A 87 -7.08 -19.30 -11.78
C GLY A 87 -8.42 -20.00 -11.94
N LEU A 88 -8.60 -21.08 -11.22
CA LEU A 88 -9.91 -21.75 -11.02
C LEU A 88 -10.83 -20.95 -10.10
N SER A 89 -10.28 -20.02 -9.34
CA SER A 89 -10.98 -19.04 -8.50
C SER A 89 -10.29 -17.68 -8.60
N ALA A 90 -10.90 -16.63 -8.06
CA ALA A 90 -10.27 -15.33 -7.93
C ALA A 90 -8.96 -15.45 -7.14
N ALA A 91 -7.92 -14.73 -7.55
CA ALA A 91 -6.72 -14.57 -6.75
C ALA A 91 -7.00 -13.58 -5.60
N GLU A 92 -6.66 -13.95 -4.37
CA GLU A 92 -6.97 -13.17 -3.17
C GLU A 92 -5.77 -13.11 -2.22
N ALA A 93 -5.54 -11.95 -1.60
CA ALA A 93 -4.63 -11.79 -0.49
C ALA A 93 -5.37 -12.04 0.82
N ALA A 94 -4.90 -12.98 1.64
CA ALA A 94 -5.53 -13.38 2.89
C ALA A 94 -4.94 -12.64 4.08
N PHE A 95 -5.79 -12.29 5.06
CA PHE A 95 -5.43 -11.56 6.28
C PHE A 95 -6.14 -12.15 7.50
N LEU A 96 -5.51 -12.01 8.66
CA LEU A 96 -6.10 -12.19 9.98
C LEU A 96 -5.65 -11.02 10.87
N ASP A 97 -6.57 -10.34 11.52
CA ASP A 97 -6.28 -9.15 12.35
C ASP A 97 -5.50 -8.06 11.60
N GLY A 98 -5.72 -7.93 10.30
CA GLY A 98 -4.98 -7.02 9.43
C GLY A 98 -3.55 -7.48 9.09
N ASN A 99 -3.11 -8.65 9.60
CA ASN A 99 -1.81 -9.22 9.25
C ASN A 99 -1.94 -10.09 7.99
N PHE A 100 -1.01 -9.88 7.05
CA PHE A 100 -0.96 -10.65 5.82
C PHE A 100 -0.59 -12.11 6.09
N LEU A 101 -1.38 -13.06 5.55
CA LEU A 101 -1.20 -14.50 5.71
C LEU A 101 -0.71 -15.20 4.43
N GLY A 102 -0.70 -14.51 3.29
CA GLY A 102 -0.29 -15.10 2.03
C GLY A 102 -1.31 -14.94 0.92
N LEU A 103 -0.96 -15.46 -0.25
CA LEU A 103 -1.80 -15.51 -1.43
C LEU A 103 -2.70 -16.75 -1.39
N SER A 104 -3.99 -16.59 -1.72
CA SER A 104 -4.94 -17.64 -2.03
C SER A 104 -5.16 -17.65 -3.53
N TYR A 105 -4.67 -18.66 -4.22
CA TYR A 105 -4.80 -18.76 -5.68
C TYR A 105 -4.67 -20.22 -6.10
N VAL A 106 -5.60 -20.70 -6.91
CA VAL A 106 -5.64 -22.09 -7.40
C VAL A 106 -5.65 -22.09 -8.92
N ALA A 107 -4.74 -22.85 -9.52
CA ALA A 107 -4.71 -23.16 -10.94
C ALA A 107 -4.77 -24.68 -11.15
N ASP A 108 -4.76 -25.16 -12.40
CA ASP A 108 -4.88 -26.58 -12.69
C ASP A 108 -3.73 -27.40 -12.08
N ASP A 109 -2.51 -26.87 -12.12
CA ASP A 109 -1.30 -27.60 -11.74
C ASP A 109 -0.76 -27.23 -10.35
N PHE A 110 -1.33 -26.20 -9.69
CA PHE A 110 -0.84 -25.75 -8.40
C PHE A 110 -1.86 -24.92 -7.60
N ALA A 111 -1.55 -24.74 -6.32
CA ALA A 111 -2.28 -23.83 -5.42
C ALA A 111 -1.32 -23.07 -4.50
N PHE A 112 -1.54 -21.77 -4.32
CA PHE A 112 -1.05 -21.01 -3.19
C PHE A 112 -2.05 -21.13 -2.05
N VAL A 113 -1.58 -21.56 -0.89
CA VAL A 113 -2.37 -21.76 0.31
C VAL A 113 -1.91 -20.74 1.35
N PRO A 114 -2.75 -19.77 1.75
CA PRO A 114 -2.38 -18.83 2.79
C PRO A 114 -2.19 -19.52 4.13
N GLY A 115 -1.43 -18.88 5.03
CA GLY A 115 -1.28 -19.35 6.41
C GLY A 115 -2.59 -19.29 7.18
N PHE A 116 -2.67 -20.08 8.24
CA PHE A 116 -3.85 -20.12 9.09
C PHE A 116 -3.73 -19.20 10.31
N VAL A 117 -2.55 -19.12 10.90
CA VAL A 117 -2.26 -18.30 12.08
C VAL A 117 -1.33 -17.14 11.73
N ASP A 118 -0.29 -17.44 10.97
CA ASP A 118 0.68 -16.44 10.52
C ASP A 118 1.21 -16.79 9.11
N LEU A 119 2.04 -15.90 8.58
CA LEU A 119 2.59 -16.01 7.23
C LEU A 119 3.52 -17.22 7.06
N SER A 120 4.12 -17.74 8.13
CA SER A 120 5.03 -18.90 8.06
C SER A 120 4.30 -20.22 7.79
N ASP A 121 2.97 -20.26 7.97
CA ASP A 121 2.13 -21.39 7.63
C ASP A 121 1.77 -21.41 6.13
N ALA A 122 2.06 -20.32 5.39
CA ALA A 122 1.74 -20.24 3.97
C ALA A 122 2.58 -21.23 3.15
N SER A 123 1.95 -21.89 2.20
CA SER A 123 2.59 -22.92 1.39
C SER A 123 2.16 -22.85 -0.07
N PHE A 124 2.90 -23.57 -0.90
CA PHE A 124 2.57 -23.81 -2.29
C PHE A 124 2.48 -25.33 -2.50
N ALA A 125 1.37 -25.78 -3.04
CA ALA A 125 1.18 -27.18 -3.42
C ALA A 125 1.18 -27.29 -4.96
N TYR A 126 1.73 -28.36 -5.49
CA TYR A 126 1.69 -28.63 -6.92
C TYR A 126 1.30 -30.07 -7.21
N ASP A 127 0.58 -30.26 -8.32
CA ASP A 127 0.17 -31.56 -8.86
C ASP A 127 0.38 -31.53 -10.39
N ILE A 128 1.48 -32.10 -10.83
CA ILE A 128 1.93 -32.08 -12.21
C ILE A 128 2.14 -33.51 -12.72
N ASP A 129 2.26 -33.72 -14.02
CA ASP A 129 2.49 -35.07 -14.62
C ASP A 129 3.69 -35.80 -14.01
N ALA A 130 4.72 -35.06 -13.57
CA ALA A 130 5.93 -35.66 -12.98
C ALA A 130 5.77 -36.03 -11.50
N GLY A 131 4.69 -35.59 -10.81
CA GLY A 131 4.41 -35.88 -9.42
C GLY A 131 3.80 -34.71 -8.66
N VAL A 132 3.48 -34.95 -7.39
CA VAL A 132 2.87 -33.98 -6.46
C VAL A 132 3.88 -33.60 -5.39
N GLY A 133 3.77 -32.38 -4.86
CA GLY A 133 4.64 -31.94 -3.78
C GLY A 133 4.23 -30.57 -3.21
N PHE A 134 5.08 -30.11 -2.32
CA PHE A 134 4.91 -28.83 -1.63
C PHE A 134 6.15 -27.95 -1.80
N ALA A 135 6.00 -26.68 -1.47
CA ALA A 135 7.07 -25.70 -1.49
C ALA A 135 6.83 -24.63 -0.43
N ASP A 136 7.92 -24.12 0.12
CA ASP A 136 7.90 -22.90 0.91
C ASP A 136 7.65 -21.69 0.01
N VAL A 137 6.93 -20.71 0.53
CA VAL A 137 6.73 -19.42 -0.14
C VAL A 137 7.28 -18.31 0.70
N ILE A 138 8.20 -17.53 0.13
CA ILE A 138 8.77 -16.35 0.78
C ILE A 138 8.15 -15.12 0.14
N TYR A 139 7.45 -14.31 0.93
CA TYR A 139 6.84 -13.06 0.51
C TYR A 139 7.67 -11.87 0.96
N THR A 140 7.82 -10.88 0.10
CA THR A 140 8.52 -9.62 0.39
C THR A 140 7.68 -8.44 -0.09
N GLN A 141 7.20 -7.62 0.83
CA GLN A 141 6.44 -6.42 0.46
C GLN A 141 7.38 -5.41 -0.19
N ARG A 142 6.99 -4.88 -1.35
CA ARG A 142 7.68 -3.75 -1.97
C ARG A 142 7.41 -2.50 -1.15
N GLN A 143 8.46 -1.77 -0.81
CA GLN A 143 8.26 -0.45 -0.22
C GLN A 143 7.64 0.47 -1.27
N PRO A 144 6.61 1.27 -0.88
CA PRO A 144 6.11 2.30 -1.77
C PRO A 144 7.27 3.19 -2.24
N GLU A 145 7.34 3.46 -3.54
CA GLU A 145 8.27 4.47 -4.01
C GLU A 145 7.96 5.78 -3.28
N GLN A 146 8.94 6.30 -2.54
CA GLN A 146 8.79 7.60 -1.88
C GLN A 146 8.49 8.62 -2.97
N SER A 147 7.24 9.09 -3.03
CA SER A 147 6.88 10.17 -3.92
C SER A 147 7.75 11.38 -3.55
N VAL A 148 8.70 11.70 -4.41
CA VAL A 148 9.46 12.95 -4.28
C VAL A 148 8.43 14.08 -4.36
N PRO A 149 8.33 14.95 -3.32
CA PRO A 149 7.37 16.06 -3.36
C PRO A 149 7.56 16.84 -4.65
N GLU A 150 6.50 16.97 -5.43
CA GLU A 150 6.56 17.73 -6.68
C GLU A 150 7.09 19.14 -6.40
N PRO A 151 7.97 19.70 -7.26
CA PRO A 151 8.58 21.00 -7.05
C PRO A 151 7.57 22.16 -6.91
N THR A 152 6.31 21.95 -7.30
CA THR A 152 5.21 22.90 -7.10
C THR A 152 4.91 23.17 -5.63
N SER A 153 5.06 22.20 -4.74
CA SER A 153 4.87 22.40 -3.29
C SER A 153 5.98 23.26 -2.69
N ALA A 154 7.21 23.12 -3.17
CA ALA A 154 8.34 23.93 -2.74
C ALA A 154 8.20 25.40 -3.21
N ILE A 155 7.64 25.61 -4.39
CA ILE A 155 7.39 26.96 -4.94
C ILE A 155 6.30 27.67 -4.13
N ALA A 156 5.25 26.99 -3.73
CA ALA A 156 4.17 27.57 -2.92
C ALA A 156 4.66 28.02 -1.54
N VAL A 157 5.54 27.26 -0.89
CA VAL A 157 6.15 27.62 0.40
C VAL A 157 7.10 28.82 0.23
N LEU A 158 7.88 28.89 -0.85
CA LEU A 158 8.76 30.01 -1.14
C LEU A 158 7.98 31.29 -1.42
N LEU A 159 6.85 31.23 -2.13
CA LEU A 159 5.99 32.39 -2.41
C LEU A 159 5.31 32.93 -1.15
N LEU A 160 4.85 32.07 -0.26
CA LEU A 160 4.30 32.46 1.05
C LEU A 160 5.35 33.10 1.95
N GLY A 161 6.58 32.60 1.96
CA GLY A 161 7.71 33.16 2.69
C GLY A 161 8.12 34.54 2.17
N ALA A 162 8.10 34.76 0.86
CA ALA A 162 8.45 36.04 0.24
C ALA A 162 7.40 37.14 0.49
N LEU A 163 6.11 36.79 0.52
CA LEU A 163 5.03 37.74 0.87
C LEU A 163 5.06 38.14 2.35
N GLY A 164 5.41 37.21 3.26
CA GLY A 164 5.56 37.50 4.68
C GLY A 164 6.66 38.52 4.98
N THR A 165 7.78 38.49 4.28
CA THR A 165 8.90 39.45 4.52
C THR A 165 8.66 40.84 3.93
N ALA A 166 7.82 40.97 2.91
CA ALA A 166 7.50 42.27 2.30
C ALA A 166 6.64 43.16 3.21
N THR A 167 5.81 42.57 4.07
CA THR A 167 4.92 43.30 4.99
C THR A 167 5.65 43.87 6.20
N PHE A 168 6.75 43.26 6.64
CA PHE A 168 7.53 43.77 7.79
C PHE A 168 8.42 44.98 7.48
N ARG A 169 8.72 45.26 6.21
CA ARG A 169 9.62 46.36 5.83
C ARG A 169 8.93 47.75 5.77
N LYS A 170 7.62 47.82 5.88
CA LYS A 170 6.85 49.07 5.75
C LYS A 170 6.54 49.81 7.07
N GLN A 171 7.00 49.28 8.21
CA GLN A 171 6.74 49.92 9.54
C GLN A 171 7.97 50.57 10.20
N ALA A 172 9.05 50.75 9.46
CA ALA A 172 10.25 51.41 9.99
C ALA A 172 10.58 52.67 9.15
N VAL A 173 9.70 53.70 9.22
CA VAL A 173 10.01 55.12 8.90
C VAL A 173 9.09 56.00 9.78
#